data_ca3f4acbffba35ffaad43385683db1d3
#
_entry.id   ca3f4acbffba35ffaad43385683db1d3
#
_cell.length_a   1.000
_cell.length_b   1.000
_cell.length_c   1.000
_cell.angle_alpha   90.00
_cell.angle_beta   90.00
_cell.angle_gamma   90.00
#
_symmetry.space_group_name_H-M   'P 1'
#
loop_
_entity.id
_entity.type
_entity.pdbx_description
1 polymer ?
#
loop_
_entity_poly.entity_id
_entity_poly.type
_entity_poly.pdbx_seq_one_letter_code
_entity_poly.pdbx_strand_id
1 'polypeptide(L)'
;MLEICDLKVSYDETEILAGVDLDLLRGDSLAIIGESGAGKTTLGLAVMGLLEERASGRILLDGKDILSLDEKEMRKMRGKDIAMVFQNVEDALDPLMTVSDQIQEAISAHLEKGDPREVDDRVRRLLKSVGLNEDKGGSFPHQLSGGEKQRALIAMALANDPQVLILDEPTASLDAVTKAEITCLLRERIREKIVLVITHDISTAAKLAEKMAVLYAGRIVELGDTKDLLENPRHPYTRGLIRSSPNMTTTKDLQGIPGRMVHGVPGCPFSDRCTQRIDRCRREVPLLKEAGDRMIACHRGGIVPLLELSDVKTSFGDFAAVDGVDLTLYEGETIALVGESGSGKTTLAKTVIGLFEMDDGEGEIRLEGEVLTRRGRDFYKKVQMIYQNPKESISHRMNVLEAIAEPLEVQKAGSPSERRAIVKRVLEEVELPTDDAFLKKYPHQISGGEAQRVAIARALVLNPKLLIADEP
;
A
#
# COMPACT_ATOMS: atom_id res chain seq x y z
N MET A 1 6.03 -18.77 -21.54
CA MET A 1 4.88 -18.21 -20.85
C MET A 1 4.73 -18.87 -19.51
N LEU A 2 4.53 -18.11 -18.43
CA LEU A 2 4.23 -18.61 -17.09
C LEU A 2 2.78 -18.24 -16.77
N GLU A 3 1.94 -19.23 -16.51
CA GLU A 3 0.53 -19.06 -16.17
C GLU A 3 0.27 -19.66 -14.79
N ILE A 4 -0.36 -18.90 -13.90
CA ILE A 4 -0.76 -19.33 -12.56
C ILE A 4 -2.28 -19.22 -12.51
N CYS A 5 -2.97 -20.33 -12.22
CA CYS A 5 -4.43 -20.41 -12.27
C CYS A 5 -4.98 -20.93 -10.94
N ASP A 6 -5.78 -20.10 -10.24
CA ASP A 6 -6.45 -20.40 -8.96
C ASP A 6 -5.51 -21.05 -7.94
N LEU A 7 -4.27 -20.53 -7.84
CA LEU A 7 -3.27 -21.08 -6.94
C LEU A 7 -3.64 -20.86 -5.49
N LYS A 8 -3.80 -21.96 -4.75
CA LYS A 8 -4.06 -21.98 -3.32
C LYS A 8 -2.99 -22.80 -2.62
N VAL A 9 -2.53 -22.30 -1.49
CA VAL A 9 -1.54 -22.95 -0.63
C VAL A 9 -1.97 -22.82 0.81
N SER A 10 -1.97 -23.92 1.55
CA SER A 10 -2.33 -23.93 2.97
C SER A 10 -1.22 -24.58 3.78
N TYR A 11 -0.88 -23.95 4.89
CA TYR A 11 -0.04 -24.50 5.95
C TYR A 11 -0.95 -24.88 7.12
N ASP A 12 -1.00 -26.13 7.48
CA ASP A 12 -1.99 -26.69 8.40
C ASP A 12 -3.42 -26.30 7.99
N GLU A 13 -4.15 -25.56 8.82
CA GLU A 13 -5.52 -25.09 8.55
C GLU A 13 -5.55 -23.63 7.98
N THR A 14 -4.40 -22.99 7.82
CA THR A 14 -4.34 -21.59 7.37
C THR A 14 -4.06 -21.49 5.88
N GLU A 15 -4.99 -20.93 5.12
CA GLU A 15 -4.82 -20.65 3.69
C GLU A 15 -3.94 -19.40 3.52
N ILE A 16 -2.70 -19.60 3.05
CA ILE A 16 -1.72 -18.51 2.85
C ILE A 16 -1.84 -17.90 1.46
N LEU A 17 -2.11 -18.72 0.42
CA LEU A 17 -2.52 -18.24 -0.89
C LEU A 17 -3.94 -18.73 -1.14
N ALA A 18 -4.81 -17.84 -1.59
CA ALA A 18 -6.26 -18.03 -1.58
C ALA A 18 -6.89 -17.80 -2.98
N GLY A 19 -6.28 -18.34 -4.01
CA GLY A 19 -6.69 -18.18 -5.40
C GLY A 19 -5.96 -17.01 -6.06
N VAL A 20 -4.72 -17.25 -6.49
CA VAL A 20 -3.89 -16.30 -7.23
C VAL A 20 -3.92 -16.69 -8.71
N ASP A 21 -4.27 -15.70 -9.55
CA ASP A 21 -4.24 -15.81 -11.01
C ASP A 21 -3.25 -14.79 -11.57
N LEU A 22 -2.29 -15.24 -12.40
CA LEU A 22 -1.27 -14.41 -13.04
C LEU A 22 -0.84 -15.03 -14.38
N ASP A 23 -0.67 -14.18 -15.38
CA ASP A 23 -0.12 -14.54 -16.68
C ASP A 23 1.06 -13.66 -17.03
N LEU A 24 2.21 -14.27 -17.33
CA LEU A 24 3.44 -13.57 -17.66
C LEU A 24 4.06 -14.11 -18.94
N LEU A 25 4.33 -13.21 -19.86
CA LEU A 25 5.02 -13.51 -21.10
C LEU A 25 6.54 -13.32 -20.94
N ARG A 26 7.30 -13.88 -21.88
CA ARG A 26 8.75 -13.63 -21.93
C ARG A 26 9.03 -12.14 -22.11
N GLY A 27 9.91 -11.60 -21.26
CA GLY A 27 10.19 -10.17 -21.16
C GLY A 27 9.34 -9.44 -20.12
N ASP A 28 8.26 -10.03 -19.60
CA ASP A 28 7.47 -9.43 -18.54
C ASP A 28 8.23 -9.44 -17.21
N SER A 29 8.18 -8.33 -16.49
CA SER A 29 8.66 -8.19 -15.12
C SER A 29 7.52 -7.75 -14.21
N LEU A 30 7.23 -8.57 -13.19
CA LEU A 30 6.15 -8.33 -12.23
C LEU A 30 6.72 -8.21 -10.81
N ALA A 31 6.45 -7.09 -10.16
CA ALA A 31 6.70 -6.95 -8.73
C ALA A 31 5.50 -7.46 -7.92
N ILE A 32 5.76 -8.28 -6.91
CA ILE A 32 4.78 -8.71 -5.91
C ILE A 32 5.09 -7.95 -4.62
N ILE A 33 4.22 -7.01 -4.25
CA ILE A 33 4.36 -6.22 -3.01
C ILE A 33 3.25 -6.53 -2.02
N GLY A 34 3.49 -6.24 -0.75
CA GLY A 34 2.52 -6.44 0.34
C GLY A 34 3.19 -6.55 1.70
N GLU A 35 2.41 -6.56 2.76
CA GLU A 35 2.91 -6.73 4.14
C GLU A 35 3.61 -8.08 4.34
N SER A 36 4.43 -8.18 5.40
CA SER A 36 5.01 -9.46 5.82
C SER A 36 3.88 -10.45 6.12
N GLY A 37 4.05 -11.70 5.68
CA GLY A 37 3.03 -12.73 5.82
C GLY A 37 1.93 -12.71 4.74
N ALA A 38 1.92 -11.80 3.76
CA ALA A 38 0.90 -11.76 2.71
C ALA A 38 0.89 -12.97 1.75
N GLY A 39 1.95 -13.82 1.78
CA GLY A 39 2.10 -14.99 0.92
C GLY A 39 3.08 -14.80 -0.25
N LYS A 40 3.85 -13.70 -0.29
CA LYS A 40 4.75 -13.36 -1.39
C LYS A 40 5.83 -14.44 -1.64
N THR A 41 6.61 -14.78 -0.62
CA THR A 41 7.64 -15.83 -0.70
C THR A 41 7.02 -17.20 -1.00
N THR A 42 5.84 -17.50 -0.43
CA THR A 42 5.09 -18.72 -0.71
C THR A 42 4.75 -18.85 -2.20
N LEU A 43 4.37 -17.74 -2.85
CA LEU A 43 4.13 -17.72 -4.30
C LEU A 43 5.41 -18.04 -5.08
N GLY A 44 6.55 -17.47 -4.73
CA GLY A 44 7.85 -17.78 -5.34
C GLY A 44 8.25 -19.24 -5.15
N LEU A 45 8.09 -19.78 -3.94
CA LEU A 45 8.37 -21.19 -3.64
C LEU A 45 7.43 -22.14 -4.36
N ALA A 46 6.16 -21.77 -4.58
CA ALA A 46 5.21 -22.53 -5.38
C ALA A 46 5.70 -22.67 -6.82
N VAL A 47 6.14 -21.58 -7.45
CA VAL A 47 6.68 -21.60 -8.83
C VAL A 47 7.98 -22.42 -8.90
N MET A 48 8.80 -22.42 -7.85
CA MET A 48 9.99 -23.26 -7.76
C MET A 48 9.68 -24.75 -7.48
N GLY A 49 8.42 -25.11 -7.16
CA GLY A 49 8.05 -26.44 -6.71
C GLY A 49 8.77 -26.84 -5.41
N LEU A 50 9.01 -25.89 -4.52
CA LEU A 50 9.71 -26.07 -3.23
C LEU A 50 8.75 -25.99 -2.03
N LEU A 51 7.46 -26.14 -2.24
CA LEU A 51 6.50 -26.22 -1.15
C LEU A 51 6.54 -27.61 -0.52
N GLU A 52 6.62 -27.66 0.80
CA GLU A 52 6.45 -28.90 1.59
C GLU A 52 4.96 -29.25 1.76
N GLU A 53 4.08 -28.28 1.53
CA GLU A 53 2.66 -28.31 1.84
C GLU A 53 1.79 -28.50 0.56
N ARG A 54 0.50 -28.74 0.78
CA ARG A 54 -0.44 -28.96 -0.33
C ARG A 54 -0.73 -27.67 -1.07
N ALA A 55 -0.34 -27.61 -2.33
CA ALA A 55 -0.80 -26.62 -3.28
C ALA A 55 -1.93 -27.20 -4.13
N SER A 56 -2.89 -26.36 -4.52
CA SER A 56 -3.94 -26.65 -5.49
C SER A 56 -4.04 -25.52 -6.51
N GLY A 57 -4.69 -25.78 -7.63
CA GLY A 57 -4.65 -24.93 -8.81
C GLY A 57 -3.66 -25.46 -9.84
N ARG A 58 -3.12 -24.59 -10.68
CA ARG A 58 -2.13 -24.96 -11.72
C ARG A 58 -1.07 -23.89 -11.86
N ILE A 59 0.17 -24.33 -12.12
CA ILE A 59 1.27 -23.45 -12.52
C ILE A 59 1.84 -24.03 -13.81
N LEU A 60 1.60 -23.36 -14.93
CA LEU A 60 2.01 -23.82 -16.24
C LEU A 60 3.24 -23.01 -16.70
N LEU A 61 4.32 -23.70 -17.02
CA LEU A 61 5.45 -23.12 -17.73
C LEU A 61 5.52 -23.73 -19.13
N ASP A 62 5.26 -22.91 -20.14
CA ASP A 62 5.15 -23.33 -21.55
C ASP A 62 4.18 -24.51 -21.73
N GLY A 63 3.06 -24.48 -20.98
CA GLY A 63 2.02 -25.52 -21.01
C GLY A 63 2.30 -26.76 -20.14
N LYS A 64 3.46 -26.85 -19.47
CA LYS A 64 3.79 -27.94 -18.55
C LYS A 64 3.42 -27.54 -17.10
N ASP A 65 2.55 -28.33 -16.48
CA ASP A 65 2.07 -28.05 -15.11
C ASP A 65 3.12 -28.47 -14.07
N ILE A 66 3.73 -27.47 -13.45
CA ILE A 66 4.80 -27.62 -12.44
C ILE A 66 4.31 -28.38 -11.21
N LEU A 67 3.07 -28.14 -10.77
CA LEU A 67 2.52 -28.78 -9.57
C LEU A 67 2.28 -30.28 -9.73
N SER A 68 2.21 -30.75 -10.97
CA SER A 68 2.01 -32.19 -11.29
C SER A 68 3.33 -32.97 -11.43
N LEU A 69 4.49 -32.28 -11.44
CA LEU A 69 5.79 -32.89 -11.66
C LEU A 69 6.32 -33.62 -10.42
N ASP A 70 6.99 -34.74 -10.64
CA ASP A 70 7.77 -35.37 -9.59
C ASP A 70 9.08 -34.64 -9.32
N GLU A 71 9.73 -34.95 -8.21
CA GLU A 71 10.98 -34.27 -7.79
C GLU A 71 12.11 -34.47 -8.82
N LYS A 72 12.16 -35.57 -9.51
CA LYS A 72 13.17 -35.85 -10.53
C LYS A 72 12.98 -34.95 -11.76
N GLU A 73 11.76 -34.66 -12.13
CA GLU A 73 11.42 -33.73 -13.22
C GLU A 73 11.67 -32.29 -12.81
N MET A 74 11.27 -31.93 -11.58
CA MET A 74 11.53 -30.61 -11.02
C MET A 74 13.02 -30.27 -10.92
N ARG A 75 13.87 -31.23 -10.50
CA ARG A 75 15.34 -31.05 -10.48
C ARG A 75 15.93 -30.72 -11.84
N LYS A 76 15.33 -31.17 -12.94
CA LYS A 76 15.79 -30.84 -14.30
C LYS A 76 15.41 -29.41 -14.70
N MET A 77 14.38 -28.86 -14.11
CA MET A 77 13.89 -27.51 -14.39
C MET A 77 14.52 -26.46 -13.46
N ARG A 78 14.68 -26.79 -12.16
CA ARG A 78 15.32 -25.89 -11.19
C ARG A 78 16.75 -25.59 -11.62
N GLY A 79 17.10 -24.29 -11.62
CA GLY A 79 18.41 -23.81 -12.03
C GLY A 79 18.62 -23.71 -13.55
N LYS A 80 17.81 -24.40 -14.38
CA LYS A 80 17.88 -24.37 -15.84
C LYS A 80 16.75 -23.53 -16.46
N ASP A 81 15.49 -23.87 -16.17
CA ASP A 81 14.34 -23.19 -16.74
C ASP A 81 13.81 -22.13 -15.75
N ILE A 82 13.86 -22.43 -14.45
CA ILE A 82 13.40 -21.58 -13.36
C ILE A 82 14.53 -21.45 -12.34
N ALA A 83 14.89 -20.24 -11.95
CA ALA A 83 15.84 -19.99 -10.88
C ALA A 83 15.33 -18.93 -9.89
N MET A 84 15.84 -18.99 -8.67
CA MET A 84 15.46 -18.08 -7.60
C MET A 84 16.69 -17.53 -6.88
N VAL A 85 16.68 -16.21 -6.62
CA VAL A 85 17.57 -15.54 -5.69
C VAL A 85 16.82 -15.45 -4.36
N PHE A 86 17.30 -16.16 -3.33
CA PHE A 86 16.64 -16.25 -2.02
C PHE A 86 16.92 -15.02 -1.15
N GLN A 87 15.99 -14.74 -0.23
CA GLN A 87 16.04 -13.60 0.67
C GLN A 87 17.24 -13.63 1.61
N ASN A 88 17.56 -14.80 2.16
CA ASN A 88 18.65 -14.95 3.14
C ASN A 88 19.94 -15.43 2.47
N VAL A 89 20.82 -14.47 2.20
CA VAL A 89 22.11 -14.71 1.52
C VAL A 89 23.01 -15.65 2.34
N GLU A 90 22.98 -15.56 3.67
CA GLU A 90 23.83 -16.37 4.54
C GLU A 90 23.45 -17.87 4.48
N ASP A 91 22.17 -18.18 4.39
CA ASP A 91 21.68 -19.56 4.33
C ASP A 91 21.72 -20.14 2.91
N ALA A 92 21.81 -19.29 1.89
CA ALA A 92 21.78 -19.71 0.50
C ALA A 92 23.17 -20.08 -0.07
N LEU A 93 24.26 -19.71 0.62
CA LEU A 93 25.63 -20.05 0.25
C LEU A 93 26.20 -21.10 1.19
N ASP A 94 26.79 -22.18 0.64
CA ASP A 94 27.50 -23.19 1.43
C ASP A 94 28.78 -22.59 2.01
N PRO A 95 28.92 -22.48 3.36
CA PRO A 95 30.09 -21.88 3.99
C PRO A 95 31.40 -22.68 3.79
N LEU A 96 31.31 -23.94 3.35
CA LEU A 96 32.45 -24.84 3.15
C LEU A 96 32.92 -24.92 1.70
N MET A 97 32.24 -24.27 0.78
CA MET A 97 32.58 -24.24 -0.65
C MET A 97 33.00 -22.84 -1.08
N THR A 98 33.93 -22.73 -2.03
CA THR A 98 34.27 -21.44 -2.63
C THR A 98 33.13 -20.96 -3.53
N VAL A 99 33.08 -19.65 -3.83
CA VAL A 99 32.09 -19.09 -4.75
C VAL A 99 32.16 -19.74 -6.14
N SER A 100 33.37 -19.96 -6.67
CA SER A 100 33.55 -20.63 -7.95
C SER A 100 33.04 -22.05 -7.95
N ASP A 101 33.28 -22.83 -6.88
CA ASP A 101 32.82 -24.20 -6.78
C ASP A 101 31.27 -24.28 -6.77
N GLN A 102 30.61 -23.36 -6.06
CA GLN A 102 29.14 -23.31 -6.02
C GLN A 102 28.53 -22.90 -7.37
N ILE A 103 29.15 -21.93 -8.08
CA ILE A 103 28.71 -21.56 -9.44
C ILE A 103 28.97 -22.73 -10.40
N GLN A 104 30.11 -23.42 -10.28
CA GLN A 104 30.46 -24.59 -11.07
C GLN A 104 29.48 -25.75 -10.84
N GLU A 105 29.09 -26.01 -9.60
CA GLU A 105 28.06 -26.98 -9.26
C GLU A 105 26.73 -26.67 -9.96
N ALA A 106 26.26 -25.40 -9.85
CA ALA A 106 25.05 -24.96 -10.52
C ALA A 106 25.08 -25.16 -12.05
N ILE A 107 26.22 -24.90 -12.70
CA ILE A 107 26.40 -25.15 -14.12
C ILE A 107 26.39 -26.66 -14.42
N SER A 108 27.18 -27.44 -13.66
CA SER A 108 27.43 -28.86 -13.89
C SER A 108 26.19 -29.72 -13.65
N ALA A 109 25.29 -29.31 -12.78
CA ALA A 109 24.03 -30.01 -12.50
C ALA A 109 23.15 -30.23 -13.74
N HIS A 110 23.38 -29.44 -14.81
CA HIS A 110 22.59 -29.51 -16.06
C HIS A 110 23.42 -29.83 -17.30
N LEU A 111 24.70 -30.15 -17.15
CA LEU A 111 25.58 -30.57 -18.24
C LEU A 111 25.74 -32.09 -18.22
N GLU A 112 25.33 -32.76 -19.31
CA GLU A 112 25.52 -34.22 -19.41
C GLU A 112 27.00 -34.64 -19.57
N LYS A 113 27.80 -33.80 -20.24
CA LYS A 113 29.26 -33.95 -20.39
C LYS A 113 29.82 -32.57 -20.74
N GLY A 114 30.50 -31.90 -19.82
CA GLY A 114 31.18 -30.62 -20.05
C GLY A 114 32.71 -30.77 -20.00
N ASP A 115 33.44 -30.06 -20.86
CA ASP A 115 34.86 -29.89 -20.69
C ASP A 115 35.07 -29.01 -19.44
N PRO A 116 35.87 -29.45 -18.46
CA PRO A 116 36.14 -28.65 -17.24
C PRO A 116 36.63 -27.22 -17.59
N ARG A 117 37.35 -27.04 -18.70
CA ARG A 117 37.84 -25.72 -19.13
C ARG A 117 36.70 -24.80 -19.58
N GLU A 118 35.68 -25.34 -20.26
CA GLU A 118 34.48 -24.56 -20.66
C GLU A 118 33.66 -24.13 -19.45
N VAL A 119 33.59 -24.97 -18.44
CA VAL A 119 32.91 -24.65 -17.19
C VAL A 119 33.65 -23.53 -16.44
N ASP A 120 34.97 -23.63 -16.29
CA ASP A 120 35.79 -22.58 -15.68
C ASP A 120 35.65 -21.25 -16.39
N ASP A 121 35.70 -21.24 -17.73
CA ASP A 121 35.54 -20.02 -18.52
C ASP A 121 34.11 -19.44 -18.37
N ARG A 122 33.10 -20.29 -18.20
CA ARG A 122 31.72 -19.86 -17.93
C ARG A 122 31.60 -19.23 -16.53
N VAL A 123 32.22 -19.82 -15.51
CA VAL A 123 32.30 -19.28 -14.15
C VAL A 123 32.92 -17.86 -14.17
N ARG A 124 34.09 -17.70 -14.84
CA ARG A 124 34.76 -16.37 -14.95
C ARG A 124 33.88 -15.34 -15.63
N ARG A 125 33.20 -15.73 -16.73
CA ARG A 125 32.22 -14.83 -17.41
C ARG A 125 31.09 -14.43 -16.51
N LEU A 126 30.54 -15.37 -15.72
CA LEU A 126 29.46 -15.09 -14.79
C LEU A 126 29.91 -14.13 -13.69
N LEU A 127 31.05 -14.38 -13.03
CA LEU A 127 31.60 -13.50 -12.00
C LEU A 127 31.77 -12.07 -12.54
N LYS A 128 32.38 -11.93 -13.71
CA LYS A 128 32.53 -10.63 -14.38
C LYS A 128 31.19 -9.99 -14.71
N SER A 129 30.19 -10.79 -15.13
CA SER A 129 28.90 -10.30 -15.55
C SER A 129 28.09 -9.70 -14.39
N VAL A 130 28.35 -10.15 -13.16
CA VAL A 130 27.73 -9.62 -11.93
C VAL A 130 28.62 -8.57 -11.22
N GLY A 131 29.74 -8.20 -11.82
CA GLY A 131 30.67 -7.23 -11.26
C GLY A 131 31.43 -7.75 -10.04
N LEU A 132 31.67 -9.05 -9.97
CA LEU A 132 32.51 -9.68 -8.95
C LEU A 132 33.90 -9.94 -9.57
N ASN A 133 34.97 -9.52 -8.88
CA ASN A 133 36.34 -9.77 -9.35
C ASN A 133 36.63 -11.28 -9.40
N GLU A 134 37.35 -11.74 -10.40
CA GLU A 134 37.70 -13.14 -10.59
C GLU A 134 38.43 -13.74 -9.36
N ASP A 135 39.28 -12.95 -8.70
CA ASP A 135 39.98 -13.35 -7.47
C ASP A 135 39.02 -13.75 -6.34
N LYS A 136 37.82 -13.17 -6.30
CA LYS A 136 36.80 -13.51 -5.33
C LYS A 136 36.13 -14.86 -5.57
N GLY A 137 36.30 -15.44 -6.74
CA GLY A 137 35.85 -16.79 -7.04
C GLY A 137 36.44 -17.85 -6.11
N GLY A 138 37.70 -17.71 -5.72
CA GLY A 138 38.38 -18.58 -4.75
C GLY A 138 38.06 -18.29 -3.27
N SER A 139 37.23 -17.28 -2.97
CA SER A 139 36.88 -16.92 -1.62
C SER A 139 35.71 -17.76 -1.10
N PHE A 140 35.70 -18.01 0.21
CA PHE A 140 34.56 -18.60 0.91
C PHE A 140 33.54 -17.51 1.29
N PRO A 141 32.25 -17.84 1.49
CA PRO A 141 31.21 -16.86 1.81
C PRO A 141 31.54 -15.93 2.98
N HIS A 142 32.15 -16.43 4.05
CA HIS A 142 32.53 -15.65 5.21
C HIS A 142 33.63 -14.58 4.94
N GLN A 143 34.31 -14.65 3.79
CA GLN A 143 35.35 -13.71 3.35
C GLN A 143 34.79 -12.58 2.47
N LEU A 144 33.48 -12.63 2.15
CA LEU A 144 32.81 -11.70 1.27
C LEU A 144 31.97 -10.68 2.05
N SER A 145 31.87 -9.46 1.51
CA SER A 145 30.87 -8.48 1.97
C SER A 145 29.46 -8.92 1.58
N GLY A 146 28.44 -8.33 2.21
CA GLY A 146 27.03 -8.63 1.88
C GLY A 146 26.70 -8.42 0.40
N GLY A 147 27.20 -7.34 -0.19
CA GLY A 147 27.02 -7.07 -1.63
C GLY A 147 27.75 -8.08 -2.54
N GLU A 148 28.94 -8.54 -2.16
CA GLU A 148 29.69 -9.57 -2.90
C GLU A 148 28.96 -10.93 -2.82
N LYS A 149 28.44 -11.31 -1.65
CA LYS A 149 27.60 -12.51 -1.47
C LYS A 149 26.35 -12.44 -2.35
N GLN A 150 25.66 -11.30 -2.37
CA GLN A 150 24.49 -11.10 -3.22
C GLN A 150 24.82 -11.25 -4.72
N ARG A 151 25.95 -10.68 -5.17
CA ARG A 151 26.43 -10.86 -6.55
C ARG A 151 26.73 -12.33 -6.87
N ALA A 152 27.31 -13.08 -5.92
CA ALA A 152 27.55 -14.51 -6.07
C ALA A 152 26.24 -15.29 -6.25
N LEU A 153 25.23 -15.03 -5.43
CA LEU A 153 23.90 -15.65 -5.56
C LEU A 153 23.23 -15.32 -6.89
N ILE A 154 23.33 -14.08 -7.35
CA ILE A 154 22.81 -13.68 -8.66
C ILE A 154 23.55 -14.44 -9.78
N ALA A 155 24.89 -14.61 -9.67
CA ALA A 155 25.67 -15.39 -10.63
C ALA A 155 25.22 -16.85 -10.66
N MET A 156 25.00 -17.47 -9.51
CA MET A 156 24.46 -18.85 -9.41
C MET A 156 23.07 -18.96 -10.03
N ALA A 157 22.17 -18.03 -9.73
CA ALA A 157 20.82 -18.05 -10.31
C ALA A 157 20.84 -17.86 -11.84
N LEU A 158 21.77 -17.10 -12.38
CA LEU A 158 21.95 -16.88 -13.81
C LEU A 158 22.83 -17.94 -14.50
N ALA A 159 23.34 -18.92 -13.77
CA ALA A 159 24.34 -19.87 -14.24
C ALA A 159 23.95 -20.61 -15.54
N ASN A 160 22.68 -21.00 -15.67
CA ASN A 160 22.16 -21.71 -16.84
C ASN A 160 21.18 -20.88 -17.68
N ASP A 161 21.23 -19.56 -17.57
CA ASP A 161 20.40 -18.62 -18.32
C ASP A 161 18.88 -18.97 -18.26
N PRO A 162 18.28 -19.01 -17.04
CA PRO A 162 16.91 -19.45 -16.85
C PRO A 162 15.93 -18.52 -17.58
N GLN A 163 14.81 -19.09 -18.03
CA GLN A 163 13.76 -18.27 -18.64
C GLN A 163 12.87 -17.59 -17.60
N VAL A 164 12.70 -18.17 -16.40
CA VAL A 164 11.99 -17.58 -15.28
C VAL A 164 12.97 -17.30 -14.15
N LEU A 165 13.01 -16.04 -13.68
CA LEU A 165 13.85 -15.62 -12.57
C LEU A 165 13.00 -15.04 -11.46
N ILE A 166 13.09 -15.63 -10.28
CA ILE A 166 12.41 -15.16 -9.07
C ILE A 166 13.44 -14.45 -8.21
N LEU A 167 13.16 -13.21 -7.81
CA LEU A 167 13.99 -12.37 -6.96
C LEU A 167 13.26 -12.12 -5.65
N ASP A 168 13.58 -12.88 -4.59
CA ASP A 168 12.98 -12.70 -3.27
C ASP A 168 13.83 -11.79 -2.43
N GLU A 169 13.36 -10.56 -2.19
CA GLU A 169 14.03 -9.50 -1.45
C GLU A 169 15.50 -9.27 -1.89
N PRO A 170 15.78 -9.09 -3.19
CA PRO A 170 17.13 -9.15 -3.74
C PRO A 170 18.09 -8.06 -3.24
N THR A 171 17.58 -7.07 -2.51
CA THR A 171 18.36 -5.94 -1.99
C THR A 171 18.14 -5.73 -0.49
N ALA A 172 17.53 -6.70 0.22
CA ALA A 172 17.38 -6.62 1.66
C ALA A 172 18.74 -6.62 2.36
N SER A 173 18.85 -5.90 3.46
CA SER A 173 20.06 -5.81 4.28
C SER A 173 21.32 -5.20 3.61
N LEU A 174 21.17 -4.59 2.42
CA LEU A 174 22.22 -3.88 1.74
C LEU A 174 22.18 -2.37 2.03
N ASP A 175 23.35 -1.74 2.10
CA ASP A 175 23.44 -0.28 2.14
C ASP A 175 22.90 0.36 0.84
N ALA A 176 22.63 1.67 0.88
CA ALA A 176 21.98 2.37 -0.23
C ALA A 176 22.78 2.36 -1.54
N VAL A 177 24.12 2.38 -1.47
CA VAL A 177 24.99 2.39 -2.65
C VAL A 177 24.98 1.01 -3.28
N THR A 178 25.28 -0.02 -2.50
CA THR A 178 25.27 -1.43 -2.94
C THR A 178 23.91 -1.83 -3.49
N LYS A 179 22.82 -1.39 -2.84
CA LYS A 179 21.46 -1.61 -3.32
C LYS A 179 21.23 -1.00 -4.70
N ALA A 180 21.68 0.22 -4.93
CA ALA A 180 21.56 0.87 -6.24
C ALA A 180 22.35 0.12 -7.33
N GLU A 181 23.57 -0.33 -7.02
CA GLU A 181 24.40 -1.11 -7.93
C GLU A 181 23.76 -2.46 -8.29
N ILE A 182 23.29 -3.22 -7.30
CA ILE A 182 22.62 -4.52 -7.52
C ILE A 182 21.34 -4.33 -8.33
N THR A 183 20.57 -3.27 -8.05
CA THR A 183 19.35 -2.97 -8.82
C THR A 183 19.67 -2.66 -10.29
N CYS A 184 20.73 -1.89 -10.54
CA CYS A 184 21.21 -1.58 -11.90
C CYS A 184 21.66 -2.86 -12.63
N LEU A 185 22.47 -3.69 -11.98
CA LEU A 185 22.92 -4.99 -12.49
C LEU A 185 21.74 -5.88 -12.87
N LEU A 186 20.78 -6.07 -11.98
CA LEU A 186 19.59 -6.89 -12.22
C LEU A 186 18.81 -6.38 -13.43
N ARG A 187 18.55 -5.06 -13.50
CA ARG A 187 17.81 -4.45 -14.60
C ARG A 187 18.41 -4.73 -15.98
N GLU A 188 19.73 -4.84 -16.08
CA GLU A 188 20.41 -5.19 -17.32
C GLU A 188 20.27 -6.67 -17.70
N ARG A 189 20.20 -7.56 -16.69
CA ARG A 189 20.23 -9.03 -16.86
C ARG A 189 18.88 -9.68 -17.04
N ILE A 190 17.78 -8.96 -16.68
CA ILE A 190 16.44 -9.54 -16.66
C ILE A 190 15.59 -9.27 -17.91
N ARG A 191 16.06 -8.41 -18.84
CA ARG A 191 15.25 -7.84 -19.95
C ARG A 191 14.51 -8.85 -20.83
N GLU A 192 15.07 -10.05 -21.00
CA GLU A 192 14.48 -11.07 -21.88
C GLU A 192 13.86 -12.25 -21.12
N LYS A 193 13.74 -12.13 -19.81
CA LYS A 193 13.27 -13.18 -18.93
C LYS A 193 11.85 -12.89 -18.44
N ILE A 194 11.18 -13.91 -17.95
CA ILE A 194 10.01 -13.74 -17.08
C ILE A 194 10.55 -13.49 -15.68
N VAL A 195 10.20 -12.37 -15.07
CA VAL A 195 10.76 -11.99 -13.77
C VAL A 195 9.66 -11.75 -12.74
N LEU A 196 9.78 -12.44 -11.60
CA LEU A 196 9.00 -12.16 -10.40
C LEU A 196 9.89 -11.49 -9.35
N VAL A 197 9.62 -10.24 -9.04
CA VAL A 197 10.32 -9.48 -7.98
C VAL A 197 9.45 -9.45 -6.74
N ILE A 198 9.80 -10.22 -5.74
CA ILE A 198 9.12 -10.22 -4.44
C ILE A 198 9.85 -9.26 -3.53
N THR A 199 9.16 -8.21 -3.07
CA THR A 199 9.78 -7.24 -2.16
C THR A 199 8.73 -6.43 -1.39
N HIS A 200 9.12 -5.91 -0.22
CA HIS A 200 8.39 -4.88 0.50
C HIS A 200 8.89 -3.47 0.17
N ASP A 201 10.01 -3.37 -0.55
CA ASP A 201 10.60 -2.10 -0.96
C ASP A 201 10.06 -1.62 -2.30
N ILE A 202 9.16 -0.65 -2.21
CA ILE A 202 8.52 -0.02 -3.37
C ILE A 202 9.53 0.59 -4.34
N SER A 203 10.65 1.14 -3.84
CA SER A 203 11.70 1.73 -4.68
C SER A 203 12.40 0.68 -5.54
N THR A 204 12.66 -0.51 -5.00
CA THR A 204 13.23 -1.64 -5.74
C THR A 204 12.23 -2.17 -6.75
N ALA A 205 10.96 -2.35 -6.37
CA ALA A 205 9.88 -2.76 -7.26
C ALA A 205 9.75 -1.82 -8.48
N ALA A 206 9.73 -0.49 -8.23
CA ALA A 206 9.60 0.54 -9.27
C ALA A 206 10.76 0.52 -10.30
N LYS A 207 11.95 0.07 -9.90
CA LYS A 207 13.12 0.05 -10.78
C LYS A 207 13.28 -1.24 -11.58
N LEU A 208 12.74 -2.35 -11.06
CA LEU A 208 12.95 -3.70 -11.62
C LEU A 208 11.74 -4.25 -12.37
N ALA A 209 10.53 -3.75 -12.13
CA ALA A 209 9.32 -4.32 -12.68
C ALA A 209 8.43 -3.30 -13.40
N GLU A 210 7.97 -3.68 -14.59
CA GLU A 210 7.02 -2.88 -15.38
C GLU A 210 5.60 -2.99 -14.85
N LYS A 211 5.24 -4.18 -14.34
CA LYS A 211 3.93 -4.45 -13.72
C LYS A 211 4.08 -4.69 -12.22
N MET A 212 3.02 -4.41 -11.48
CA MET A 212 2.99 -4.60 -10.04
C MET A 212 1.68 -5.26 -9.61
N ALA A 213 1.78 -6.30 -8.79
CA ALA A 213 0.68 -6.94 -8.12
C ALA A 213 0.78 -6.71 -6.61
N VAL A 214 -0.28 -6.22 -6.02
CA VAL A 214 -0.38 -5.98 -4.58
C VAL A 214 -1.08 -7.16 -3.93
N LEU A 215 -0.36 -7.89 -3.09
CA LEU A 215 -0.84 -9.09 -2.41
C LEU A 215 -1.26 -8.76 -0.97
N TYR A 216 -2.46 -9.16 -0.58
CA TYR A 216 -2.99 -9.04 0.77
C TYR A 216 -3.70 -10.32 1.19
N ALA A 217 -3.25 -10.92 2.29
CA ALA A 217 -3.80 -12.17 2.84
C ALA A 217 -4.06 -13.25 1.75
N GLY A 218 -3.03 -13.50 0.93
CA GLY A 218 -3.04 -14.53 -0.11
C GLY A 218 -3.81 -14.20 -1.37
N ARG A 219 -4.30 -12.97 -1.55
CA ARG A 219 -5.06 -12.54 -2.73
C ARG A 219 -4.46 -11.30 -3.38
N ILE A 220 -4.49 -11.24 -4.70
CA ILE A 220 -4.15 -10.02 -5.43
C ILE A 220 -5.32 -9.03 -5.28
N VAL A 221 -5.04 -7.85 -4.72
CA VAL A 221 -6.05 -6.80 -4.51
C VAL A 221 -5.98 -5.71 -5.56
N GLU A 222 -4.83 -5.49 -6.17
CA GLU A 222 -4.63 -4.57 -7.29
C GLU A 222 -3.48 -5.08 -8.17
N LEU A 223 -3.63 -4.99 -9.50
CA LEU A 223 -2.64 -5.40 -10.50
C LEU A 223 -2.69 -4.43 -11.67
N GLY A 224 -1.55 -3.91 -12.10
CA GLY A 224 -1.45 -3.00 -13.24
C GLY A 224 -0.02 -2.55 -13.50
N ASP A 225 0.13 -1.48 -14.29
CA ASP A 225 1.43 -0.84 -14.52
C ASP A 225 2.01 -0.29 -13.21
N THR A 226 3.31 -0.51 -13.01
CA THR A 226 3.98 -0.11 -11.76
C THR A 226 3.91 1.39 -11.52
N LYS A 227 4.13 2.20 -12.55
CA LYS A 227 4.10 3.65 -12.44
C LYS A 227 2.71 4.14 -12.06
N ASP A 228 1.69 3.62 -12.73
CA ASP A 228 0.30 4.02 -12.49
C ASP A 228 -0.20 3.62 -11.10
N LEU A 229 0.21 2.45 -10.60
CA LEU A 229 -0.12 2.04 -9.24
C LEU A 229 0.54 2.92 -8.18
N LEU A 230 1.77 3.38 -8.44
CA LEU A 230 2.51 4.24 -7.52
C LEU A 230 1.99 5.68 -7.51
N GLU A 231 1.66 6.23 -8.67
CA GLU A 231 1.17 7.60 -8.79
C GLU A 231 -0.31 7.74 -8.41
N ASN A 232 -1.13 6.73 -8.75
CA ASN A 232 -2.58 6.76 -8.53
C ASN A 232 -3.10 5.39 -8.03
N PRO A 233 -2.76 4.95 -6.81
CA PRO A 233 -3.27 3.71 -6.23
C PRO A 233 -4.79 3.79 -6.07
N ARG A 234 -5.52 2.78 -6.53
CA ARG A 234 -6.99 2.76 -6.46
C ARG A 234 -7.54 1.83 -5.38
N HIS A 235 -6.81 0.80 -4.97
CA HIS A 235 -7.26 -0.03 -3.85
C HIS A 235 -6.88 0.65 -2.51
N PRO A 236 -7.77 0.69 -1.49
CA PRO A 236 -7.46 1.34 -0.20
C PRO A 236 -6.21 0.79 0.49
N TYR A 237 -5.97 -0.52 0.38
CA TYR A 237 -4.76 -1.15 0.90
C TYR A 237 -3.50 -0.67 0.16
N THR A 238 -3.52 -0.67 -1.18
CA THR A 238 -2.38 -0.20 -2.00
C THR A 238 -2.01 1.23 -1.65
N ARG A 239 -3.01 2.09 -1.52
CA ARG A 239 -2.80 3.49 -1.11
C ARG A 239 -2.17 3.59 0.27
N GLY A 240 -2.67 2.82 1.24
CA GLY A 240 -2.10 2.77 2.59
C GLY A 240 -0.66 2.25 2.59
N LEU A 241 -0.38 1.20 1.81
CA LEU A 241 0.96 0.61 1.69
C LEU A 241 1.97 1.61 1.10
N ILE A 242 1.61 2.31 0.04
CA ILE A 242 2.47 3.33 -0.60
C ILE A 242 2.71 4.51 0.35
N ARG A 243 1.68 4.99 1.04
CA ARG A 243 1.78 6.10 2.00
C ARG A 243 2.60 5.75 3.25
N SER A 244 2.65 4.48 3.63
CA SER A 244 3.47 4.00 4.75
C SER A 244 4.95 3.85 4.41
N SER A 245 5.32 3.91 3.13
CA SER A 245 6.72 3.80 2.69
C SER A 245 7.42 5.16 2.73
N PRO A 246 8.58 5.27 3.42
CA PRO A 246 9.35 6.51 3.44
C PRO A 246 9.81 6.89 2.02
N ASN A 247 9.56 8.13 1.63
CA ASN A 247 10.12 8.71 0.41
C ASN A 247 10.66 10.12 0.70
N MET A 248 11.43 10.69 -0.23
CA MET A 248 12.06 12.01 -0.08
C MET A 248 11.05 13.16 0.01
N THR A 249 9.80 12.93 -0.35
CA THR A 249 8.71 13.92 -0.38
C THR A 249 7.72 13.75 0.75
N THR A 250 7.75 12.63 1.49
CA THR A 250 6.89 12.42 2.65
C THR A 250 7.32 13.32 3.80
N THR A 251 6.53 14.35 4.05
CA THR A 251 6.63 15.18 5.25
C THR A 251 5.88 14.51 6.40
N LYS A 252 6.59 14.27 7.49
CA LYS A 252 6.18 14.07 8.89
C LYS A 252 5.24 12.93 9.29
N ASP A 253 4.21 12.56 8.56
CA ASP A 253 3.25 11.57 9.04
C ASP A 253 3.15 10.37 8.10
N LEU A 254 4.04 9.39 8.31
CA LEU A 254 3.87 8.04 7.78
C LEU A 254 2.64 7.44 8.47
N GLN A 255 1.48 7.54 7.85
CA GLN A 255 0.27 6.90 8.33
C GLN A 255 0.35 5.41 8.03
N GLY A 256 0.65 4.62 9.05
CA GLY A 256 0.56 3.18 8.96
C GLY A 256 -0.87 2.71 8.73
N ILE A 257 -1.05 1.58 8.08
CA ILE A 257 -2.35 0.94 7.93
C ILE A 257 -2.76 0.39 9.32
N PRO A 258 -3.88 0.82 9.92
CA PRO A 258 -4.27 0.40 11.26
C PRO A 258 -4.58 -1.10 11.32
N GLY A 259 -4.35 -1.71 12.47
CA GLY A 259 -4.65 -3.13 12.72
C GLY A 259 -3.60 -4.09 12.14
N ARG A 260 -3.92 -5.39 12.14
CA ARG A 260 -3.06 -6.46 11.60
C ARG A 260 -3.79 -7.23 10.52
N MET A 261 -3.04 -7.75 9.55
CA MET A 261 -3.56 -8.66 8.53
C MET A 261 -3.94 -10.01 9.18
N VAL A 262 -5.08 -10.56 8.77
CA VAL A 262 -5.58 -11.87 9.20
C VAL A 262 -5.96 -12.65 7.95
N HIS A 263 -5.57 -13.91 7.90
CA HIS A 263 -5.96 -14.85 6.84
C HIS A 263 -7.29 -15.55 7.17
N GLY A 264 -7.96 -16.08 6.15
CA GLY A 264 -9.16 -16.91 6.32
C GLY A 264 -10.39 -16.17 6.84
N VAL A 265 -10.43 -14.84 6.79
CA VAL A 265 -11.62 -14.08 7.19
C VAL A 265 -12.74 -14.19 6.14
N PRO A 266 -14.01 -14.27 6.57
CA PRO A 266 -15.12 -14.25 5.62
C PRO A 266 -15.21 -12.90 4.89
N GLY A 267 -15.52 -12.94 3.59
CA GLY A 267 -15.67 -11.74 2.77
C GLY A 267 -14.34 -11.12 2.33
N CYS A 268 -14.33 -9.81 2.15
CA CYS A 268 -13.13 -9.06 1.73
C CYS A 268 -12.04 -9.14 2.80
N PRO A 269 -10.85 -9.66 2.50
CA PRO A 269 -9.80 -9.83 3.51
C PRO A 269 -9.33 -8.51 4.15
N PHE A 270 -9.49 -7.39 3.44
CA PHE A 270 -9.15 -6.06 3.94
C PHE A 270 -10.30 -5.36 4.68
N SER A 271 -11.48 -5.98 4.81
CA SER A 271 -12.71 -5.32 5.31
C SER A 271 -12.54 -4.67 6.70
N ASP A 272 -11.84 -5.31 7.63
CA ASP A 272 -11.70 -4.81 9.01
C ASP A 272 -10.76 -3.61 9.14
N ARG A 273 -9.89 -3.41 8.16
CA ARG A 273 -8.95 -2.29 8.07
C ARG A 273 -9.37 -1.23 7.05
N CYS A 274 -10.47 -1.48 6.31
CA CYS A 274 -10.95 -0.61 5.25
C CYS A 274 -11.86 0.48 5.80
N THR A 275 -11.50 1.74 5.62
CA THR A 275 -12.27 2.90 6.06
C THR A 275 -13.56 3.08 5.25
N GLN A 276 -13.57 2.65 3.99
CA GLN A 276 -14.72 2.76 3.08
C GLN A 276 -15.52 1.46 2.90
N ARG A 277 -15.42 0.52 3.87
CA ARG A 277 -16.14 -0.76 3.79
C ARG A 277 -17.66 -0.58 3.75
N ILE A 278 -18.32 -1.48 3.00
CA ILE A 278 -19.77 -1.64 2.96
C ILE A 278 -20.18 -3.02 3.51
N ASP A 279 -21.44 -3.25 3.78
CA ASP A 279 -21.93 -4.52 4.36
C ASP A 279 -21.60 -5.74 3.51
N ARG A 280 -21.56 -5.58 2.19
CA ARG A 280 -21.16 -6.65 1.27
C ARG A 280 -19.73 -7.13 1.52
N CYS A 281 -18.81 -6.23 1.91
CA CYS A 281 -17.41 -6.58 2.19
C CYS A 281 -17.25 -7.60 3.33
N ARG A 282 -18.21 -7.70 4.24
CA ARG A 282 -18.19 -8.68 5.35
C ARG A 282 -18.60 -10.09 4.95
N ARG A 283 -19.25 -10.24 3.79
CA ARG A 283 -19.90 -11.51 3.39
C ARG A 283 -19.31 -12.11 2.13
N GLU A 284 -18.85 -11.28 1.23
CA GLU A 284 -18.39 -11.70 -0.09
C GLU A 284 -16.94 -11.29 -0.33
N VAL A 285 -16.17 -12.19 -0.93
CA VAL A 285 -14.81 -11.90 -1.42
C VAL A 285 -14.93 -11.14 -2.73
N PRO A 286 -14.32 -9.95 -2.88
CA PRO A 286 -14.31 -9.24 -4.15
C PRO A 286 -13.42 -10.00 -5.15
N LEU A 287 -13.94 -10.20 -6.36
CA LEU A 287 -13.17 -10.76 -7.47
C LEU A 287 -12.24 -9.69 -8.05
N LEU A 288 -11.07 -10.10 -8.49
CA LEU A 288 -10.16 -9.26 -9.28
C LEU A 288 -10.80 -9.00 -10.65
N LYS A 289 -11.12 -7.75 -10.95
CA LYS A 289 -11.83 -7.34 -12.18
C LYS A 289 -11.13 -6.16 -12.83
N GLU A 290 -11.29 -6.06 -14.14
CA GLU A 290 -10.86 -4.88 -14.91
C GLU A 290 -11.54 -3.59 -14.39
N ALA A 291 -10.74 -2.57 -14.19
CA ALA A 291 -11.16 -1.23 -13.78
C ALA A 291 -10.33 -0.18 -14.54
N GLY A 292 -10.66 -0.01 -15.83
CA GLY A 292 -9.90 0.83 -16.77
C GLY A 292 -8.58 0.20 -17.19
N ASP A 293 -7.48 0.78 -16.78
CA ASP A 293 -6.10 0.40 -17.13
C ASP A 293 -5.49 -0.70 -16.23
N ARG A 294 -6.24 -1.20 -15.26
CA ARG A 294 -5.76 -2.15 -14.24
C ARG A 294 -6.84 -3.10 -13.75
N MET A 295 -6.45 -4.04 -12.89
CA MET A 295 -7.39 -4.94 -12.22
C MET A 295 -7.47 -4.61 -10.73
N ILE A 296 -8.68 -4.62 -10.16
CA ILE A 296 -8.93 -4.29 -8.74
C ILE A 296 -9.91 -5.27 -8.11
N ALA A 297 -9.58 -5.81 -6.94
CA ALA A 297 -10.46 -6.65 -6.14
C ALA A 297 -11.17 -5.81 -5.05
N CYS A 298 -12.15 -5.00 -5.45
CA CYS A 298 -12.93 -4.16 -4.54
C CYS A 298 -14.39 -4.09 -4.94
N HIS A 299 -15.33 -4.26 -3.99
CA HIS A 299 -16.77 -4.15 -4.26
C HIS A 299 -17.23 -2.76 -4.68
N ARG A 300 -16.46 -1.72 -4.36
CA ARG A 300 -16.70 -0.32 -4.77
C ARG A 300 -15.94 0.07 -6.03
N GLY A 301 -15.20 -0.85 -6.66
CA GLY A 301 -14.35 -0.54 -7.81
C GLY A 301 -13.08 0.24 -7.47
N GLY A 302 -12.74 0.35 -6.19
CA GLY A 302 -11.56 1.06 -5.72
C GLY A 302 -11.88 2.15 -4.70
N ILE A 303 -10.97 3.13 -4.59
CA ILE A 303 -11.12 4.28 -3.71
C ILE A 303 -12.22 5.19 -4.26
N VAL A 304 -13.16 5.55 -3.39
CA VAL A 304 -14.24 6.49 -3.71
C VAL A 304 -13.86 7.86 -3.15
N PRO A 305 -14.01 8.93 -3.93
CA PRO A 305 -13.84 10.28 -3.40
C PRO A 305 -14.74 10.53 -2.20
N LEU A 306 -14.20 11.18 -1.17
CA LEU A 306 -14.97 11.61 -0.03
C LEU A 306 -15.80 12.85 -0.36
N LEU A 307 -15.16 13.84 -0.99
CA LEU A 307 -15.77 15.08 -1.46
C LEU A 307 -15.38 15.33 -2.91
N GLU A 308 -16.35 15.61 -3.76
CA GLU A 308 -16.13 16.06 -5.13
C GLU A 308 -16.89 17.36 -5.35
N LEU A 309 -16.19 18.33 -5.87
CA LEU A 309 -16.73 19.61 -6.32
C LEU A 309 -16.55 19.65 -7.83
N SER A 310 -17.60 19.94 -8.57
CA SER A 310 -17.56 20.11 -10.02
C SER A 310 -18.22 21.45 -10.38
N ASP A 311 -17.48 22.33 -11.03
CA ASP A 311 -17.92 23.67 -11.46
C ASP A 311 -18.67 24.44 -10.38
N VAL A 312 -18.19 24.39 -9.10
CA VAL A 312 -18.86 25.05 -7.97
C VAL A 312 -18.71 26.55 -8.08
N LYS A 313 -19.86 27.27 -8.08
CA LYS A 313 -19.93 28.73 -8.14
C LYS A 313 -20.72 29.28 -6.97
N THR A 314 -20.31 30.43 -6.45
CA THR A 314 -21.02 31.16 -5.39
C THR A 314 -20.82 32.65 -5.57
N SER A 315 -21.90 33.36 -5.77
CA SER A 315 -21.90 34.81 -6.02
C SER A 315 -22.67 35.59 -4.95
N PHE A 316 -22.28 36.81 -4.73
CA PHE A 316 -22.98 37.79 -3.89
C PHE A 316 -23.36 39.00 -4.71
N GLY A 317 -24.59 39.03 -5.23
CA GLY A 317 -25.02 39.99 -6.24
C GLY A 317 -24.21 39.80 -7.52
N ASP A 318 -23.58 40.86 -8.02
CA ASP A 318 -22.74 40.83 -9.24
C ASP A 318 -21.29 40.32 -8.99
N PHE A 319 -20.95 40.00 -7.76
CA PHE A 319 -19.59 39.57 -7.40
C PHE A 319 -19.51 38.04 -7.26
N ALA A 320 -18.80 37.39 -8.17
CA ALA A 320 -18.47 35.96 -8.06
C ALA A 320 -17.32 35.76 -7.06
N ALA A 321 -17.64 35.22 -5.90
CA ALA A 321 -16.65 34.93 -4.85
C ALA A 321 -15.98 33.57 -5.05
N VAL A 322 -16.67 32.63 -5.67
CA VAL A 322 -16.18 31.33 -6.14
C VAL A 322 -16.67 31.16 -7.57
N ASP A 323 -15.78 30.90 -8.52
CA ASP A 323 -16.09 30.85 -9.95
C ASP A 323 -15.52 29.57 -10.56
N GLY A 324 -16.37 28.53 -10.63
CA GLY A 324 -16.06 27.28 -11.33
C GLY A 324 -14.95 26.45 -10.69
N VAL A 325 -15.08 26.12 -9.40
CA VAL A 325 -14.06 25.32 -8.68
C VAL A 325 -14.34 23.83 -8.81
N ASP A 326 -13.33 23.12 -9.35
CA ASP A 326 -13.24 21.66 -9.35
C ASP A 326 -12.26 21.20 -8.28
N LEU A 327 -12.68 20.27 -7.42
CA LEU A 327 -11.84 19.69 -6.36
C LEU A 327 -12.28 18.26 -6.05
N THR A 328 -11.32 17.36 -5.94
CA THR A 328 -11.58 15.99 -5.46
C THR A 328 -10.73 15.71 -4.23
N LEU A 329 -11.38 15.34 -3.13
CA LEU A 329 -10.74 14.95 -1.87
C LEU A 329 -11.09 13.50 -1.56
N TYR A 330 -10.08 12.70 -1.30
CA TYR A 330 -10.25 11.30 -0.91
C TYR A 330 -10.16 11.12 0.60
N GLU A 331 -10.73 10.04 1.12
CA GLU A 331 -10.66 9.70 2.54
C GLU A 331 -9.20 9.52 3.01
N GLY A 332 -8.87 10.10 4.18
CA GLY A 332 -7.50 10.12 4.71
C GLY A 332 -6.54 11.07 3.99
N GLU A 333 -7.04 11.97 3.14
CA GLU A 333 -6.27 12.99 2.45
C GLU A 333 -6.42 14.35 3.13
N THR A 334 -5.36 15.15 3.10
CA THR A 334 -5.37 16.54 3.55
C THR A 334 -5.06 17.45 2.37
N ILE A 335 -5.96 18.36 2.05
CA ILE A 335 -5.77 19.38 1.01
C ILE A 335 -5.67 20.74 1.70
N ALA A 336 -4.64 21.52 1.37
CA ALA A 336 -4.51 22.91 1.77
C ALA A 336 -4.98 23.82 0.64
N LEU A 337 -5.98 24.67 0.92
CA LEU A 337 -6.39 25.76 0.04
C LEU A 337 -5.58 27.01 0.38
N VAL A 338 -4.71 27.43 -0.53
CA VAL A 338 -3.80 28.57 -0.34
C VAL A 338 -4.19 29.69 -1.33
N GLY A 339 -4.11 30.92 -0.86
CA GLY A 339 -4.39 32.11 -1.67
C GLY A 339 -4.48 33.35 -0.81
N GLU A 340 -4.51 34.51 -1.43
CA GLU A 340 -4.63 35.81 -0.76
C GLU A 340 -5.96 35.97 0.01
N SER A 341 -6.00 36.92 0.92
CA SER A 341 -7.25 37.30 1.60
C SER A 341 -8.28 37.75 0.55
N GLY A 342 -9.51 37.26 0.67
CA GLY A 342 -10.57 37.57 -0.29
C GLY A 342 -10.59 36.68 -1.55
N SER A 343 -9.70 35.68 -1.69
CA SER A 343 -9.69 34.77 -2.86
C SER A 343 -10.80 33.71 -2.86
N GLY A 344 -11.77 33.76 -1.95
CA GLY A 344 -12.92 32.85 -1.92
C GLY A 344 -12.77 31.57 -1.07
N LYS A 345 -11.63 31.34 -0.38
CA LYS A 345 -11.39 30.12 0.42
C LYS A 345 -12.48 29.85 1.46
N THR A 346 -12.75 30.82 2.30
CA THR A 346 -13.80 30.75 3.33
C THR A 346 -15.20 30.62 2.70
N THR A 347 -15.43 31.28 1.56
CA THR A 347 -16.68 31.16 0.82
C THR A 347 -16.90 29.76 0.33
N LEU A 348 -15.89 29.15 -0.32
CA LEU A 348 -15.94 27.76 -0.77
C LEU A 348 -16.22 26.78 0.39
N ALA A 349 -15.50 26.93 1.50
CA ALA A 349 -15.70 26.13 2.72
C ALA A 349 -17.16 26.24 3.22
N LYS A 350 -17.70 27.45 3.28
CA LYS A 350 -19.08 27.70 3.72
C LYS A 350 -20.13 27.23 2.72
N THR A 351 -19.84 27.25 1.42
CA THR A 351 -20.70 26.68 0.37
C THR A 351 -20.76 25.14 0.51
N VAL A 352 -19.63 24.48 0.75
CA VAL A 352 -19.59 23.03 0.95
C VAL A 352 -20.48 22.62 2.12
N ILE A 353 -20.38 23.30 3.27
CA ILE A 353 -21.21 22.98 4.45
C ILE A 353 -22.65 23.51 4.37
N GLY A 354 -22.98 24.33 3.34
CA GLY A 354 -24.33 24.84 3.09
C GLY A 354 -24.71 26.05 3.90
N LEU A 355 -23.74 26.83 4.36
CA LEU A 355 -23.98 28.16 4.94
C LEU A 355 -24.17 29.24 3.85
N PHE A 356 -23.61 29.03 2.69
CA PHE A 356 -23.89 29.79 1.47
C PHE A 356 -24.52 28.88 0.43
N GLU A 357 -25.41 29.42 -0.35
CA GLU A 357 -26.02 28.70 -1.47
C GLU A 357 -25.04 28.72 -2.65
N MET A 358 -25.02 27.64 -3.38
CA MET A 358 -24.34 27.55 -4.67
C MET A 358 -25.23 28.24 -5.71
N ASP A 359 -24.64 28.91 -6.67
CA ASP A 359 -25.36 29.54 -7.78
C ASP A 359 -26.14 28.49 -8.58
N ASP A 360 -27.31 28.86 -9.10
CA ASP A 360 -28.09 28.00 -9.97
C ASP A 360 -27.31 27.72 -11.26
N GLY A 361 -27.05 26.46 -11.56
CA GLY A 361 -26.27 26.07 -12.71
C GLY A 361 -25.94 24.58 -12.78
N GLU A 362 -24.91 24.23 -13.55
CA GLU A 362 -24.46 22.85 -13.75
C GLU A 362 -23.51 22.35 -12.65
N GLY A 363 -23.11 23.21 -11.69
CA GLY A 363 -22.19 22.85 -10.61
C GLY A 363 -22.77 21.82 -9.65
N GLU A 364 -21.93 20.95 -9.12
CA GLU A 364 -22.33 19.85 -8.27
C GLU A 364 -21.36 19.63 -7.10
N ILE A 365 -21.91 19.31 -5.93
CA ILE A 365 -21.14 18.86 -4.76
C ILE A 365 -21.59 17.44 -4.43
N ARG A 366 -20.62 16.49 -4.38
CA ARG A 366 -20.87 15.10 -3.97
C ARG A 366 -20.12 14.78 -2.70
N LEU A 367 -20.76 14.01 -1.81
CA LEU A 367 -20.15 13.43 -0.63
C LEU A 367 -20.28 11.90 -0.70
N GLU A 368 -19.17 11.18 -0.62
CA GLU A 368 -19.11 9.71 -0.76
C GLU A 368 -19.74 9.20 -2.08
N GLY A 369 -19.68 10.00 -3.14
CA GLY A 369 -20.25 9.71 -4.46
C GLY A 369 -21.72 10.06 -4.62
N GLU A 370 -22.41 10.53 -3.56
CA GLU A 370 -23.82 10.96 -3.61
C GLU A 370 -23.93 12.48 -3.76
N VAL A 371 -24.80 12.93 -4.67
CA VAL A 371 -25.05 14.36 -4.89
C VAL A 371 -25.68 14.98 -3.66
N LEU A 372 -25.12 16.07 -3.17
CA LEU A 372 -25.62 16.82 -2.01
C LEU A 372 -26.77 17.76 -2.40
N THR A 373 -27.96 17.21 -2.52
CA THR A 373 -29.20 18.01 -2.75
C THR A 373 -29.72 18.64 -1.46
N ARG A 374 -29.43 18.04 -0.30
CA ARG A 374 -29.90 18.52 1.01
C ARG A 374 -28.89 18.20 2.10
N ARG A 375 -28.62 19.17 2.97
CA ARG A 375 -27.76 19.02 4.14
C ARG A 375 -28.61 18.77 5.38
N GLY A 376 -28.78 17.48 5.71
CA GLY A 376 -29.52 17.02 6.89
C GLY A 376 -28.62 16.66 8.08
N ARG A 377 -29.19 16.05 9.12
CA ARG A 377 -28.45 15.61 10.30
C ARG A 377 -27.29 14.65 9.98
N ASP A 378 -27.50 13.72 9.04
CA ASP A 378 -26.50 12.73 8.65
C ASP A 378 -25.31 13.39 7.97
N PHE A 379 -25.55 14.46 7.19
CA PHE A 379 -24.47 15.25 6.60
C PHE A 379 -23.62 15.90 7.70
N TYR A 380 -24.23 16.61 8.65
CA TYR A 380 -23.49 17.28 9.73
C TYR A 380 -22.86 16.32 10.74
N LYS A 381 -23.26 15.05 10.78
CA LYS A 381 -22.52 14.02 11.50
C LYS A 381 -21.19 13.68 10.80
N LYS A 382 -21.18 13.69 9.46
CA LYS A 382 -20.02 13.33 8.64
C LYS A 382 -19.07 14.50 8.35
N VAL A 383 -19.60 15.72 8.33
CA VAL A 383 -18.87 16.92 7.94
C VAL A 383 -18.92 17.94 9.07
N GLN A 384 -17.77 18.37 9.55
CA GLN A 384 -17.63 19.38 10.58
C GLN A 384 -16.68 20.48 10.13
N MET A 385 -16.84 21.68 10.72
CA MET A 385 -16.01 22.84 10.42
C MET A 385 -15.45 23.47 11.69
N ILE A 386 -14.17 23.80 11.63
CA ILE A 386 -13.49 24.67 12.60
C ILE A 386 -13.46 26.07 11.98
N TYR A 387 -14.07 27.02 12.67
CA TYR A 387 -14.17 28.40 12.20
C TYR A 387 -12.97 29.25 12.64
N GLN A 388 -12.68 30.28 11.85
CA GLN A 388 -11.56 31.22 12.07
C GLN A 388 -11.56 31.86 13.47
N ASN A 389 -12.73 32.21 14.02
CA ASN A 389 -12.88 32.81 15.33
C ASN A 389 -13.46 31.80 16.36
N PRO A 390 -12.62 31.10 17.15
CA PRO A 390 -13.08 30.07 18.08
C PRO A 390 -14.05 30.60 19.14
N LYS A 391 -13.77 31.79 19.68
CA LYS A 391 -14.62 32.40 20.72
C LYS A 391 -16.01 32.78 20.24
N GLU A 392 -16.16 33.12 18.97
CA GLU A 392 -17.44 33.43 18.35
C GLU A 392 -18.21 32.17 17.94
N SER A 393 -17.49 31.07 17.71
CA SER A 393 -18.09 29.78 17.37
C SER A 393 -18.67 29.02 18.57
N ILE A 394 -18.28 29.40 19.80
CA ILE A 394 -18.74 28.80 21.04
C ILE A 394 -19.75 29.73 21.70
N SER A 395 -20.95 29.22 22.03
CA SER A 395 -21.94 30.02 22.74
C SER A 395 -21.45 30.47 24.10
N HIS A 396 -21.51 31.79 24.39
CA HIS A 396 -21.15 32.37 25.67
C HIS A 396 -22.00 31.88 26.86
N ARG A 397 -23.11 31.23 26.58
CA ARG A 397 -24.04 30.66 27.57
C ARG A 397 -23.74 29.22 27.94
N MET A 398 -22.82 28.57 27.22
CA MET A 398 -22.44 27.17 27.42
C MET A 398 -21.06 27.11 28.10
N ASN A 399 -20.93 26.20 29.07
CA ASN A 399 -19.63 25.84 29.60
C ASN A 399 -18.88 24.88 28.64
N VAL A 400 -17.63 24.55 28.91
CA VAL A 400 -16.80 23.70 28.06
C VAL A 400 -17.45 22.34 27.79
N LEU A 401 -18.00 21.70 28.84
CA LEU A 401 -18.68 20.40 28.67
C LEU A 401 -19.89 20.51 27.74
N GLU A 402 -20.74 21.50 27.95
CA GLU A 402 -21.95 21.72 27.17
C GLU A 402 -21.60 22.06 25.71
N ALA A 403 -20.62 22.92 25.50
CA ALA A 403 -20.20 23.32 24.15
C ALA A 403 -19.68 22.15 23.31
N ILE A 404 -18.90 21.24 23.91
CA ILE A 404 -18.36 20.06 23.21
C ILE A 404 -19.44 18.96 23.09
N ALA A 405 -20.36 18.82 24.06
CA ALA A 405 -21.42 17.83 24.03
C ALA A 405 -22.58 18.21 23.08
N GLU A 406 -22.75 19.49 22.75
CA GLU A 406 -23.85 19.98 21.91
C GLU A 406 -24.04 19.18 20.59
N PRO A 407 -23.00 18.91 19.79
CA PRO A 407 -23.15 18.11 18.57
C PRO A 407 -23.70 16.69 18.84
N LEU A 408 -23.29 16.05 19.95
CA LEU A 408 -23.81 14.75 20.37
C LEU A 408 -25.29 14.83 20.76
N GLU A 409 -25.70 15.92 21.40
CA GLU A 409 -27.10 16.15 21.79
C GLU A 409 -27.99 16.38 20.57
N VAL A 410 -27.57 17.22 19.63
CA VAL A 410 -28.27 17.46 18.37
C VAL A 410 -28.45 16.17 17.58
N GLN A 411 -27.44 15.31 17.58
CA GLN A 411 -27.47 14.00 16.92
C GLN A 411 -28.19 12.93 17.73
N LYS A 412 -28.60 13.22 18.98
CA LYS A 412 -29.20 12.26 19.93
C LYS A 412 -28.29 11.03 20.17
N ALA A 413 -27.00 11.24 20.19
CA ALA A 413 -26.01 10.20 20.40
C ALA A 413 -25.78 9.94 21.88
N GLY A 414 -26.04 8.73 22.34
CA GLY A 414 -25.76 8.26 23.70
C GLY A 414 -26.57 8.94 24.85
N SER A 415 -26.41 8.39 26.03
CA SER A 415 -26.90 8.95 27.29
C SER A 415 -26.03 10.11 27.77
N PRO A 416 -26.48 10.95 28.72
CA PRO A 416 -25.69 12.03 29.28
C PRO A 416 -24.33 11.57 29.86
N SER A 417 -24.28 10.40 30.49
CA SER A 417 -23.04 9.82 31.05
C SER A 417 -22.06 9.39 29.96
N GLU A 418 -22.56 8.79 28.89
CA GLU A 418 -21.75 8.40 27.73
C GLU A 418 -21.19 9.63 26.99
N ARG A 419 -22.02 10.66 26.80
CA ARG A 419 -21.58 11.94 26.20
C ARG A 419 -20.46 12.56 27.00
N ARG A 420 -20.57 12.60 28.33
CA ARG A 420 -19.52 13.11 29.20
C ARG A 420 -18.22 12.32 29.07
N ALA A 421 -18.30 10.98 28.96
CA ALA A 421 -17.12 10.14 28.74
C ALA A 421 -16.46 10.43 27.38
N ILE A 422 -17.24 10.60 26.32
CA ILE A 422 -16.74 10.98 24.98
C ILE A 422 -16.07 12.35 25.04
N VAL A 423 -16.68 13.35 25.67
CA VAL A 423 -16.12 14.70 25.81
C VAL A 423 -14.77 14.65 26.52
N LYS A 424 -14.63 13.89 27.62
CA LYS A 424 -13.36 13.77 28.33
C LYS A 424 -12.26 13.17 27.44
N ARG A 425 -12.57 12.09 26.70
CA ARG A 425 -11.63 11.48 25.77
C ARG A 425 -11.16 12.46 24.69
N VAL A 426 -12.08 13.21 24.07
CA VAL A 426 -11.73 14.17 23.03
C VAL A 426 -10.93 15.35 23.60
N LEU A 427 -11.17 15.76 24.85
CA LEU A 427 -10.35 16.76 25.54
C LEU A 427 -8.92 16.26 25.76
N GLU A 428 -8.72 14.97 26.10
CA GLU A 428 -7.40 14.36 26.18
C GLU A 428 -6.67 14.37 24.83
N GLU A 429 -7.40 14.06 23.74
CA GLU A 429 -6.85 14.09 22.37
C GLU A 429 -6.37 15.50 21.95
N VAL A 430 -6.99 16.56 22.46
CA VAL A 430 -6.58 17.95 22.19
C VAL A 430 -5.74 18.56 23.33
N GLU A 431 -5.20 17.74 24.24
CA GLU A 431 -4.33 18.14 25.34
C GLU A 431 -4.95 19.20 26.26
N LEU A 432 -6.24 19.05 26.60
CA LEU A 432 -6.94 19.91 27.56
C LEU A 432 -7.29 19.14 28.85
N PRO A 433 -7.40 19.84 30.00
CA PRO A 433 -7.79 19.23 31.27
C PRO A 433 -9.17 18.59 31.21
N THR A 434 -9.36 17.46 31.88
CA THR A 434 -10.62 16.70 31.92
C THR A 434 -11.31 16.72 33.28
N ASP A 435 -10.77 17.54 34.22
CA ASP A 435 -11.33 17.73 35.56
C ASP A 435 -12.59 18.59 35.53
N ASP A 436 -13.39 18.46 36.60
CA ASP A 436 -14.68 19.15 36.70
C ASP A 436 -14.56 20.68 36.81
N ALA A 437 -13.40 21.18 37.25
CA ALA A 437 -13.17 22.62 37.33
C ALA A 437 -13.01 23.23 35.93
N PHE A 438 -12.27 22.53 35.03
CA PHE A 438 -12.12 22.98 33.64
C PHE A 438 -13.43 22.80 32.85
N LEU A 439 -14.13 21.68 33.02
CA LEU A 439 -15.39 21.39 32.31
C LEU A 439 -16.48 22.41 32.56
N LYS A 440 -16.47 23.07 33.76
CA LYS A 440 -17.45 24.09 34.15
C LYS A 440 -17.08 25.52 33.72
N LYS A 441 -15.89 25.74 33.17
CA LYS A 441 -15.47 27.05 32.67
C LYS A 441 -16.31 27.50 31.47
N TYR A 442 -16.56 28.79 31.40
CA TYR A 442 -17.22 29.43 30.27
C TYR A 442 -16.17 30.04 29.31
N PRO A 443 -16.52 30.34 28.03
CA PRO A 443 -15.58 30.87 27.04
C PRO A 443 -14.78 32.09 27.46
N HIS A 444 -15.31 32.93 28.33
CA HIS A 444 -14.63 34.11 28.89
C HIS A 444 -13.60 33.78 29.99
N GLN A 445 -13.62 32.53 30.51
CA GLN A 445 -12.73 32.08 31.60
C GLN A 445 -11.57 31.21 31.06
N ILE A 446 -11.49 31.01 29.74
CA ILE A 446 -10.44 30.25 29.08
C ILE A 446 -9.58 31.15 28.18
N SER A 447 -8.32 30.79 28.00
CA SER A 447 -7.40 31.48 27.11
C SER A 447 -7.79 31.31 25.63
N GLY A 448 -7.20 32.11 24.74
CA GLY A 448 -7.44 31.98 23.28
C GLY A 448 -7.04 30.59 22.75
N GLY A 449 -5.90 30.07 23.16
CA GLY A 449 -5.46 28.73 22.76
C GLY A 449 -6.30 27.58 23.34
N GLU A 450 -6.82 27.75 24.60
CA GLU A 450 -7.79 26.80 25.15
C GLU A 450 -9.12 26.84 24.37
N ALA A 451 -9.60 28.06 24.02
CA ALA A 451 -10.82 28.21 23.22
C ALA A 451 -10.70 27.57 21.82
N GLN A 452 -9.51 27.72 21.19
CA GLN A 452 -9.21 27.07 19.91
C GLN A 452 -9.30 25.54 20.04
N ARG A 453 -8.64 24.97 21.04
CA ARG A 453 -8.68 23.53 21.30
C ARG A 453 -10.07 23.02 21.69
N VAL A 454 -10.86 23.81 22.39
CA VAL A 454 -12.28 23.50 22.67
C VAL A 454 -13.11 23.49 21.38
N ALA A 455 -12.88 24.42 20.44
CA ALA A 455 -13.55 24.44 19.14
C ALA A 455 -13.15 23.23 18.29
N ILE A 456 -11.86 22.83 18.31
CA ILE A 456 -11.37 21.60 17.67
C ILE A 456 -12.04 20.37 18.29
N ALA A 457 -12.05 20.25 19.62
CA ALA A 457 -12.71 19.16 20.33
C ALA A 457 -14.21 19.04 19.97
N ARG A 458 -14.91 20.18 19.88
CA ARG A 458 -16.32 20.22 19.46
C ARG A 458 -16.52 19.71 18.04
N ALA A 459 -15.61 20.00 17.11
CA ALA A 459 -15.67 19.49 15.74
C ALA A 459 -15.34 17.99 15.66
N LEU A 460 -14.44 17.50 16.50
CA LEU A 460 -13.99 16.10 16.51
C LEU A 460 -14.95 15.14 17.24
N VAL A 461 -15.79 15.65 18.16
CA VAL A 461 -16.61 14.82 19.07
C VAL A 461 -17.55 13.83 18.36
N LEU A 462 -17.97 14.13 17.12
CA LEU A 462 -18.78 13.26 16.26
C LEU A 462 -17.94 12.29 15.42
N ASN A 463 -16.61 12.35 15.50
CA ASN A 463 -15.69 11.61 14.64
C ASN A 463 -16.02 11.79 13.14
N PRO A 464 -15.99 13.02 12.60
CA PRO A 464 -16.41 13.33 11.24
C PRO A 464 -15.49 12.68 10.22
N LYS A 465 -16.03 12.38 9.03
CA LYS A 465 -15.25 11.91 7.88
C LYS A 465 -14.51 13.04 7.17
N LEU A 466 -15.10 14.23 7.15
CA LEU A 466 -14.54 15.46 6.57
C LEU A 466 -14.47 16.54 7.65
N LEU A 467 -13.28 17.06 7.86
CA LEU A 467 -13.03 18.22 8.70
C LEU A 467 -12.56 19.37 7.81
N ILE A 468 -13.30 20.46 7.81
CA ILE A 468 -12.94 21.71 7.13
C ILE A 468 -12.38 22.64 8.19
N ALA A 469 -11.17 23.15 7.99
CA ALA A 469 -10.53 24.07 8.92
C ALA A 469 -10.25 25.40 8.22
N ASP A 470 -10.87 26.48 8.70
CA ASP A 470 -10.74 27.82 8.15
C ASP A 470 -9.82 28.64 9.07
N GLU A 471 -8.54 28.79 8.68
CA GLU A 471 -7.47 29.45 9.45
C GLU A 471 -7.43 28.95 10.92
N PRO A 472 -7.22 27.63 11.15
CA PRO A 472 -7.36 27.03 12.47
C PRO A 472 -6.25 27.41 13.46
#